data_80573ab0e2c028bc4129234180b6f5ec
#
_entry.id   80573ab0e2c028bc4129234180b6f5ec
#
_cell.length_a   1.000
_cell.length_b   1.000
_cell.length_c   1.000
_cell.angle_alpha   90.00
_cell.angle_beta   90.00
_cell.angle_gamma   90.00
#
_symmetry.space_group_name_H-M   'P 1'
#
loop_
_entity.id
_entity.type
_entity.pdbx_description
1 polymer ?
#
loop_
_entity_poly.entity_id
_entity_poly.type
_entity_poly.pdbx_seq_one_letter_code
_entity_poly.pdbx_strand_id
1 'polypeptide(L)'
;MGMIYLAQPRGNRIRSIDKLKPKDRKKPANCNDSNVKFGKHLSNFSDLKDRYERLVGDVDVKVIVNIPDNQIQKFEKRLKDVFVQHIKQFQEESQTATREWMSGISIDEAKQTILSEFENHKNYYQKEDL
;
A
#
# COMPACT_ATOMS: atom_id res chain seq x y z
N MET A 1 15.08 1.88 9.81
CA MET A 1 13.81 2.60 9.43
C MET A 1 13.11 1.83 8.34
N GLY A 2 11.81 1.64 8.50
CA GLY A 2 10.99 1.08 7.46
C GLY A 2 10.37 2.16 6.59
N MET A 3 9.93 1.78 5.41
CA MET A 3 9.30 2.70 4.44
C MET A 3 7.80 2.44 4.40
N ILE A 4 7.01 3.51 4.40
CA ILE A 4 5.61 3.47 3.98
C ILE A 4 5.57 3.98 2.55
N TYR A 5 5.00 3.21 1.66
CA TYR A 5 5.03 3.50 0.23
C TYR A 5 3.65 3.42 -0.40
N LEU A 6 3.55 4.02 -1.58
CA LEU A 6 2.41 3.88 -2.48
C LEU A 6 2.90 3.29 -3.80
N ALA A 7 2.07 2.44 -4.38
CA ALA A 7 2.33 1.86 -5.70
C ALA A 7 1.09 2.01 -6.57
N GLN A 8 1.31 2.35 -7.85
CA GLN A 8 0.22 2.54 -8.80
C GLN A 8 0.65 1.98 -10.17
N PRO A 9 -0.12 1.05 -10.76
CA PRO A 9 0.15 0.60 -12.12
C PRO A 9 0.08 1.74 -13.12
N ARG A 10 0.87 1.66 -14.17
CA ARG A 10 0.83 2.61 -15.28
C ARG A 10 -0.02 2.06 -16.42
N GLY A 11 -0.78 2.95 -17.07
CA GLY A 11 -1.62 2.60 -18.19
C GLY A 11 -2.90 1.88 -17.80
N ASN A 12 -3.75 1.63 -18.78
CA ASN A 12 -5.10 1.11 -18.55
C ASN A 12 -5.20 -0.41 -18.61
N ARG A 13 -4.08 -1.12 -18.58
CA ARG A 13 -4.09 -2.59 -18.63
C ARG A 13 -4.56 -3.15 -17.29
N ILE A 14 -5.49 -4.09 -17.37
CA ILE A 14 -5.88 -4.87 -16.19
C ILE A 14 -4.81 -5.92 -15.94
N ARG A 15 -4.36 -6.00 -14.71
CA ARG A 15 -3.29 -6.92 -14.28
C ARG A 15 -3.78 -7.79 -13.15
N SER A 16 -3.45 -9.07 -13.21
CA SER A 16 -3.76 -9.98 -12.10
C SER A 16 -2.71 -9.88 -11.02
N ILE A 17 -3.15 -9.76 -9.79
CA ILE A 17 -2.29 -9.77 -8.61
C ILE A 17 -2.35 -11.16 -7.99
N ASP A 18 -1.48 -12.05 -8.43
CA ASP A 18 -1.42 -13.41 -7.90
C ASP A 18 -0.22 -13.53 -6.98
N LYS A 19 -0.37 -13.03 -5.76
CA LYS A 19 0.70 -13.01 -4.77
C LYS A 19 0.41 -13.83 -3.53
N LEU A 20 -0.74 -14.45 -3.50
CA LEU A 20 -1.18 -15.14 -2.31
C LEU A 20 -0.51 -16.51 -2.19
N LYS A 21 -0.32 -16.95 -0.95
CA LYS A 21 0.14 -18.31 -0.69
C LYS A 21 -0.87 -19.30 -1.28
N PRO A 22 -0.44 -20.49 -1.73
CA PRO A 22 -1.37 -21.44 -2.36
C PRO A 22 -2.63 -21.70 -1.57
N LYS A 23 -2.52 -21.78 -0.24
CA LYS A 23 -3.68 -22.01 0.64
C LYS A 23 -4.67 -20.85 0.67
N ASP A 24 -4.21 -19.64 0.33
CA ASP A 24 -5.02 -18.43 0.37
C ASP A 24 -5.51 -18.02 -1.02
N ARG A 25 -5.10 -18.75 -2.06
CA ARG A 25 -5.50 -18.42 -3.43
C ARG A 25 -6.96 -18.69 -3.63
N LYS A 26 -7.70 -17.65 -3.93
CA LYS A 26 -9.09 -17.75 -4.38
C LYS A 26 -9.14 -17.26 -5.82
N LYS A 27 -9.37 -15.99 -6.05
CA LYS A 27 -9.31 -15.40 -7.38
C LYS A 27 -8.18 -14.38 -7.42
N PRO A 28 -7.39 -14.30 -8.52
CA PRO A 28 -6.46 -13.20 -8.68
C PRO A 28 -7.22 -11.88 -8.63
N ALA A 29 -6.68 -10.92 -7.91
CA ALA A 29 -7.23 -9.56 -7.92
C ALA A 29 -6.77 -8.86 -9.19
N ASN A 30 -7.69 -8.16 -9.86
CA ASN A 30 -7.35 -7.36 -11.01
C ASN A 30 -7.16 -5.91 -10.58
N CYS A 31 -6.08 -5.29 -11.05
CA CYS A 31 -5.81 -3.87 -10.82
C CYS A 31 -5.43 -3.18 -12.12
N ASN A 32 -5.60 -1.89 -12.15
CA ASN A 32 -5.22 -1.03 -13.27
C ASN A 32 -4.71 0.32 -12.73
N ASP A 33 -4.51 1.29 -13.61
CA ASP A 33 -4.01 2.61 -13.24
C ASP A 33 -4.98 3.47 -12.43
N SER A 34 -6.18 2.98 -12.18
CA SER A 34 -7.13 3.62 -11.25
C SER A 34 -6.98 3.11 -9.82
N ASN A 35 -6.10 2.16 -9.59
CA ASN A 35 -5.93 1.54 -8.28
C ASN A 35 -4.60 1.95 -7.66
N VAL A 36 -4.60 2.09 -6.33
CA VAL A 36 -3.43 2.47 -5.56
C VAL A 36 -3.24 1.47 -4.43
N LYS A 37 -2.01 1.03 -4.24
CA LYS A 37 -1.66 0.16 -3.11
C LYS A 37 -0.78 0.92 -2.13
N PHE A 38 -1.04 0.74 -0.84
CA PHE A 38 -0.13 1.17 0.22
C PHE A 38 0.48 -0.04 0.93
N GLY A 39 1.61 0.17 1.56
CA GLY A 39 2.25 -0.89 2.32
C GLY A 39 3.50 -0.43 3.04
N LYS A 40 4.12 -1.37 3.74
CA LYS A 40 5.39 -1.17 4.43
C LYS A 40 6.47 -2.03 3.82
N HIS A 41 7.72 -1.58 3.92
CA HIS A 41 8.88 -2.31 3.42
C HIS A 41 10.08 -2.03 4.32
N LEU A 42 10.74 -3.07 4.78
CA LEU A 42 11.85 -2.96 5.73
C LEU A 42 13.22 -3.14 5.08
N SER A 43 13.26 -3.46 3.80
CA SER A 43 14.48 -3.63 3.02
C SER A 43 14.74 -2.38 2.15
N ASN A 44 15.59 -2.48 1.14
CA ASN A 44 15.90 -1.33 0.30
C ASN A 44 14.84 -1.09 -0.77
N PHE A 45 14.86 0.12 -1.33
CA PHE A 45 13.88 0.55 -2.33
C PHE A 45 13.96 -0.27 -3.62
N SER A 46 15.16 -0.66 -4.04
CA SER A 46 15.35 -1.45 -5.25
C SER A 46 14.61 -2.78 -5.19
N ASP A 47 14.68 -3.48 -4.05
CA ASP A 47 13.96 -4.75 -3.85
C ASP A 47 12.45 -4.54 -3.92
N LEU A 48 11.96 -3.46 -3.32
CA LEU A 48 10.54 -3.12 -3.35
C LEU A 48 10.06 -2.90 -4.79
N LYS A 49 10.78 -2.09 -5.53
CA LYS A 49 10.43 -1.77 -6.91
C LYS A 49 10.45 -3.01 -7.80
N ASP A 50 11.49 -3.84 -7.67
CA ASP A 50 11.61 -5.08 -8.43
C ASP A 50 10.47 -6.04 -8.15
N ARG A 51 10.05 -6.15 -6.90
CA ARG A 51 8.92 -7.00 -6.52
C ARG A 51 7.64 -6.55 -7.21
N TYR A 52 7.36 -5.25 -7.23
CA TYR A 52 6.15 -4.74 -7.87
C TYR A 52 6.21 -4.85 -9.38
N GLU A 53 7.36 -4.63 -9.99
CA GLU A 53 7.52 -4.81 -11.44
C GLU A 53 7.24 -6.25 -11.85
N ARG A 54 7.63 -7.23 -11.03
CA ARG A 54 7.32 -8.64 -11.29
C ARG A 54 5.84 -8.97 -11.10
N LEU A 55 5.17 -8.30 -10.14
CA LEU A 55 3.78 -8.58 -9.84
C LEU A 55 2.81 -7.93 -10.82
N VAL A 56 3.04 -6.67 -11.14
CA VAL A 56 2.07 -5.88 -11.89
C VAL A 56 2.65 -5.25 -13.16
N GLY A 57 3.92 -5.49 -13.45
CA GLY A 57 4.58 -4.92 -14.62
C GLY A 57 4.95 -3.47 -14.41
N ASP A 58 4.63 -2.62 -15.37
CA ASP A 58 4.98 -1.20 -15.31
C ASP A 58 4.22 -0.51 -14.18
N VAL A 59 4.95 0.05 -13.22
CA VAL A 59 4.39 0.55 -11.96
C VAL A 59 5.20 1.73 -11.43
N ASP A 60 4.50 2.71 -10.85
CA ASP A 60 5.14 3.76 -10.05
C ASP A 60 5.14 3.34 -8.59
N VAL A 61 6.29 3.39 -7.95
CA VAL A 61 6.45 3.13 -6.51
C VAL A 61 7.09 4.35 -5.87
N LYS A 62 6.42 4.90 -4.86
CA LYS A 62 6.88 6.11 -4.16
C LYS A 62 6.96 5.84 -2.67
N VAL A 63 8.10 6.13 -2.07
CA VAL A 63 8.25 6.15 -0.61
C VAL A 63 7.70 7.48 -0.10
N ILE A 64 6.77 7.43 0.83
CA ILE A 64 6.10 8.63 1.35
C ILE A 64 6.73 9.07 2.67
N VAL A 65 6.90 8.14 3.61
CA VAL A 65 7.53 8.44 4.92
C VAL A 65 8.37 7.26 5.36
N ASN A 66 9.33 7.55 6.25
CA ASN A 66 10.13 6.53 6.94
C ASN A 66 9.71 6.50 8.40
N ILE A 67 9.49 5.30 8.92
CA ILE A 67 9.01 5.04 10.28
C ILE A 67 9.99 4.09 10.96
N PRO A 68 10.30 4.26 12.25
CA PRO A 68 11.11 3.29 12.98
C PRO A 68 10.53 1.87 12.87
N ASP A 69 11.40 0.88 12.74
CA ASP A 69 10.99 -0.50 12.49
C ASP A 69 10.02 -1.04 13.55
N ASN A 70 10.19 -0.63 14.80
CA ASN A 70 9.32 -1.07 15.90
C ASN A 70 7.94 -0.38 15.88
N GLN A 71 7.73 0.62 15.05
CA GLN A 71 6.47 1.38 14.96
C GLN A 71 5.75 1.21 13.62
N ILE A 72 6.43 0.69 12.62
CA ILE A 72 5.89 0.69 11.25
C ILE A 72 4.65 -0.19 11.10
N GLN A 73 4.60 -1.32 11.80
CA GLN A 73 3.43 -2.20 11.73
C GLN A 73 2.20 -1.53 12.33
N LYS A 74 2.37 -0.82 13.41
CA LYS A 74 1.30 -0.06 14.07
C LYS A 74 0.78 1.05 13.14
N PHE A 75 1.68 1.75 12.47
CA PHE A 75 1.32 2.80 11.52
C PHE A 75 0.58 2.25 10.31
N GLU A 76 1.04 1.14 9.74
CA GLU A 76 0.35 0.49 8.62
C GLU A 76 -1.05 0.04 9.02
N LYS A 77 -1.21 -0.51 10.22
CA LYS A 77 -2.52 -0.89 10.74
C LYS A 77 -3.44 0.32 10.83
N ARG A 78 -2.92 1.46 11.26
CA ARG A 78 -3.68 2.72 11.29
C ARG A 78 -4.12 3.14 9.89
N LEU A 79 -3.25 2.99 8.90
CA LEU A 79 -3.61 3.31 7.52
C LEU A 79 -4.74 2.43 7.00
N LYS A 80 -4.80 1.17 7.39
CA LYS A 80 -5.92 0.29 7.01
C LYS A 80 -7.25 0.81 7.54
N ASP A 81 -7.27 1.40 8.71
CA ASP A 81 -8.48 2.02 9.26
C ASP A 81 -8.85 3.32 8.52
N VAL A 82 -7.84 4.14 8.22
CA VAL A 82 -8.06 5.42 7.53
C VAL A 82 -8.54 5.20 6.10
N PHE A 83 -8.01 4.20 5.41
CA PHE A 83 -8.34 3.90 4.01
C PHE A 83 -9.47 2.88 3.85
N VAL A 84 -10.17 2.53 4.91
CA VAL A 84 -11.11 1.39 4.92
C VAL A 84 -12.17 1.45 3.79
N GLN A 85 -12.69 2.63 3.49
CA GLN A 85 -13.73 2.74 2.45
C GLN A 85 -13.16 2.46 1.05
N HIS A 86 -11.96 2.92 0.79
CA HIS A 86 -11.30 2.68 -0.50
C HIS A 86 -10.84 1.23 -0.65
N ILE A 87 -10.46 0.59 0.45
CA ILE A 87 -10.13 -0.83 0.47
C ILE A 87 -11.38 -1.67 0.18
N LYS A 88 -12.50 -1.34 0.81
CA LYS A 88 -13.77 -2.03 0.58
C LYS A 88 -14.24 -1.88 -0.86
N GLN A 89 -14.10 -0.68 -1.43
CA GLN A 89 -14.47 -0.45 -2.82
C GLN A 89 -13.64 -1.34 -3.75
N PHE A 90 -12.34 -1.43 -3.54
CA PHE A 90 -11.49 -2.33 -4.33
C PHE A 90 -11.90 -3.79 -4.16
N GLN A 91 -12.17 -4.22 -2.93
CA GLN A 91 -12.61 -5.60 -2.66
C GLN A 91 -13.89 -5.95 -3.40
N GLU A 92 -14.85 -5.04 -3.42
CA GLU A 92 -16.11 -5.22 -4.16
C GLU A 92 -15.88 -5.28 -5.66
N GLU A 93 -15.07 -4.38 -6.21
CA GLU A 93 -14.79 -4.34 -7.65
C GLU A 93 -14.01 -5.55 -8.13
N SER A 94 -13.04 -6.00 -7.34
CA SER A 94 -12.15 -7.12 -7.69
C SER A 94 -12.63 -8.47 -7.18
N GLN A 95 -13.60 -8.48 -6.27
CA GLN A 95 -14.13 -9.67 -5.60
C GLN A 95 -13.03 -10.50 -4.91
N THR A 96 -12.12 -9.80 -4.22
CA THR A 96 -11.04 -10.43 -3.47
C THR A 96 -10.96 -9.82 -2.08
N ALA A 97 -10.23 -10.49 -1.19
CA ALA A 97 -10.05 -10.05 0.19
C ALA A 97 -8.71 -9.33 0.43
N THR A 98 -8.06 -8.82 -0.62
CA THR A 98 -6.83 -8.04 -0.44
C THR A 98 -7.12 -6.78 0.36
N ARG A 99 -6.20 -6.40 1.26
CA ARG A 99 -6.45 -5.34 2.24
C ARG A 99 -5.57 -4.11 2.08
N GLU A 100 -4.81 -4.01 1.02
CA GLU A 100 -3.88 -2.91 0.83
C GLU A 100 -4.05 -2.22 -0.52
N TRP A 101 -4.87 -2.79 -1.40
CA TRP A 101 -5.26 -2.17 -2.65
C TRP A 101 -6.51 -1.33 -2.46
N MET A 102 -6.58 -0.21 -3.15
CA MET A 102 -7.63 0.79 -3.01
C MET A 102 -8.22 1.20 -4.33
N SER A 103 -9.49 1.58 -4.32
CA SER A 103 -10.21 2.20 -5.43
C SER A 103 -10.84 3.51 -4.99
N GLY A 104 -11.13 4.39 -5.94
CA GLY A 104 -11.81 5.65 -5.66
C GLY A 104 -10.93 6.68 -4.94
N ILE A 105 -9.61 6.58 -5.08
CA ILE A 105 -8.67 7.53 -4.50
C ILE A 105 -7.49 7.70 -5.46
N SER A 106 -7.03 8.92 -5.63
CA SER A 106 -5.83 9.19 -6.41
C SER A 106 -4.57 8.95 -5.58
N ILE A 107 -3.43 8.77 -6.25
CA ILE A 107 -2.15 8.63 -5.55
C ILE A 107 -1.83 9.89 -4.75
N ASP A 108 -2.17 11.06 -5.26
CA ASP A 108 -1.94 12.32 -4.53
C ASP A 108 -2.80 12.44 -3.28
N GLU A 109 -4.07 12.04 -3.35
CA GLU A 109 -4.94 12.00 -2.17
C GLU A 109 -4.42 11.00 -1.14
N ALA A 110 -4.00 9.82 -1.57
CA ALA A 110 -3.42 8.81 -0.68
C ALA A 110 -2.15 9.33 -0.02
N LYS A 111 -1.28 9.99 -0.79
CA LYS A 111 -0.06 10.61 -0.26
C LYS A 111 -0.38 11.64 0.82
N GLN A 112 -1.32 12.55 0.55
CA GLN A 112 -1.69 13.58 1.51
C GLN A 112 -2.27 12.98 2.79
N THR A 113 -3.06 11.94 2.66
CA THR A 113 -3.62 11.22 3.81
C THR A 113 -2.51 10.62 4.67
N ILE A 114 -1.53 9.95 4.05
CA ILE A 114 -0.40 9.36 4.79
C ILE A 114 0.42 10.45 5.49
N LEU A 115 0.71 11.55 4.79
CA LEU A 115 1.47 12.64 5.39
C LEU A 115 0.72 13.28 6.56
N SER A 116 -0.59 13.45 6.44
CA SER A 116 -1.42 13.97 7.51
C SER A 116 -1.42 13.06 8.74
N GLU A 117 -1.58 11.76 8.53
CA GLU A 117 -1.51 10.79 9.62
C GLU A 117 -0.13 10.78 10.28
N PHE A 118 0.93 10.85 9.48
CA PHE A 118 2.29 10.91 10.01
C PHE A 118 2.50 12.15 10.88
N GLU A 119 2.06 13.31 10.43
CA GLU A 119 2.20 14.56 11.20
C GLU A 119 1.39 14.50 12.50
N ASN A 120 0.18 13.94 12.46
CA ASN A 120 -0.67 13.83 13.65
C ASN A 120 -0.08 12.90 14.72
N HIS A 121 0.72 11.94 14.33
CA HIS A 121 1.21 10.89 15.23
C HIS A 121 2.72 10.84 15.38
N LYS A 122 3.47 11.71 14.71
CA LYS A 122 4.94 11.64 14.73
C LYS A 122 5.54 11.75 16.14
N ASN A 123 4.96 12.59 16.99
CA ASN A 123 5.47 12.73 18.36
C ASN A 123 5.25 11.46 19.17
N TYR A 124 4.14 10.78 18.96
CA TYR A 124 3.84 9.52 19.61
C TYR A 124 4.84 8.44 19.18
N TYR A 125 5.06 8.31 17.89
CA TYR A 125 5.98 7.31 17.35
C TYR A 125 7.42 7.59 17.80
N GLN A 126 7.82 8.84 17.78
CA GLN A 126 9.15 9.24 18.25
C GLN A 126 9.35 8.99 19.73
N LYS A 127 8.33 9.25 20.57
CA LYS A 127 8.41 8.99 22.01
C LYS A 127 8.55 7.51 22.32
N GLU A 128 7.87 6.65 21.56
CA GLU A 128 7.98 5.21 21.76
C GLU A 128 9.35 4.68 21.31
N ASP A 129 10.03 5.37 20.43
CA ASP A 129 11.35 5.02 19.95
C ASP A 129 12.46 5.44 20.90
N LEU A 130 12.16 6.30 21.87
CA LEU A 130 13.11 6.72 22.89
C LEU A 130 13.11 5.76 24.07
#